data_17920f375f648dfe9cddba0936994b60
#
_entry.id   17920f375f648dfe9cddba0936994b60
#
_cell.length_a   1.000
_cell.length_b   1.000
_cell.length_c   1.000
_cell.angle_alpha   90.00
_cell.angle_beta   90.00
_cell.angle_gamma   90.00
#
_symmetry.space_group_name_H-M   'P 1'
#
loop_
_entity.id
_entity.type
_entity.pdbx_description
1 polymer ?
#
loop_
_entity_poly.entity_id
_entity_poly.type
_entity_poly.pdbx_seq_one_letter_code
_entity_poly.pdbx_strand_id
1 'polypeptide(L)'
;MKLAGPLWETVAARTTRRGDFWVPGDRVLVDSKNYQRGAMYVSWEAPAEVTRPYPVVLVHGGAVQGTEWLDTPDGRPGWAQRLVDAGYAVFVVDRPTQGRSPLHPDVDGPIGPAFSYEEARAVFFPDAARERHTQWPVD
;
A
#
# COMPACT_ATOMS: atom_id res chain seq x y z
N MET A 1 -13.17 -17.69 -5.76
CA MET A 1 -14.07 -17.13 -4.73
C MET A 1 -15.21 -16.41 -5.42
N LYS A 2 -16.46 -16.85 -5.25
CA LYS A 2 -17.63 -16.18 -5.84
C LYS A 2 -18.04 -15.06 -4.89
N LEU A 3 -17.95 -13.81 -5.32
CA LEU A 3 -18.45 -12.68 -4.53
C LEU A 3 -19.98 -12.80 -4.44
N ALA A 4 -20.52 -12.69 -3.24
CA ALA A 4 -21.95 -12.92 -2.93
C ALA A 4 -22.87 -11.74 -3.29
N GLY A 5 -22.44 -10.90 -4.24
CA GLY A 5 -23.20 -9.73 -4.71
C GLY A 5 -22.27 -8.60 -5.11
N PRO A 6 -22.79 -7.44 -5.51
CA PRO A 6 -21.98 -6.25 -5.76
C PRO A 6 -21.29 -5.81 -4.46
N LEU A 7 -20.00 -5.44 -4.55
CA LEU A 7 -19.18 -5.06 -3.37
C LEU A 7 -19.81 -3.93 -2.56
N TRP A 8 -20.43 -2.96 -3.19
CA TRP A 8 -21.07 -1.82 -2.53
C TRP A 8 -22.34 -2.16 -1.73
N GLU A 9 -22.91 -3.35 -1.91
CA GLU A 9 -24.06 -3.83 -1.12
C GLU A 9 -23.61 -4.63 0.11
N THR A 10 -22.37 -5.14 0.10
CA THR A 10 -21.84 -6.00 1.16
C THR A 10 -20.98 -5.26 2.18
N VAL A 11 -20.49 -4.07 1.81
CA VAL A 11 -19.65 -3.24 2.69
C VAL A 11 -20.53 -2.27 3.48
N ALA A 12 -20.37 -2.25 4.80
CA ALA A 12 -21.09 -1.34 5.67
C ALA A 12 -20.70 0.12 5.38
N ALA A 13 -21.71 1.03 5.34
CA ALA A 13 -21.46 2.45 5.25
C ALA A 13 -20.70 2.95 6.49
N ARG A 14 -19.73 3.85 6.27
CA ARG A 14 -18.89 4.42 7.32
C ARG A 14 -18.86 5.93 7.22
N THR A 15 -18.77 6.59 8.37
CA THR A 15 -18.58 8.05 8.42
C THR A 15 -17.14 8.36 8.79
N THR A 16 -16.35 8.76 7.79
CA THR A 16 -14.97 9.14 7.95
C THR A 16 -14.64 10.40 7.15
N ARG A 17 -13.55 11.04 7.50
CA ARG A 17 -12.93 12.12 6.71
C ARG A 17 -11.75 11.52 5.95
N ARG A 18 -11.61 11.86 4.69
CA ARG A 18 -10.52 11.35 3.84
C ARG A 18 -10.03 12.40 2.86
N GLY A 19 -8.83 12.22 2.40
CA GLY A 19 -8.21 13.05 1.37
C GLY A 19 -6.90 12.47 0.91
N ASP A 20 -6.19 13.24 0.13
CA ASP A 20 -4.86 12.89 -0.35
C ASP A 20 -3.98 14.14 -0.48
N PHE A 21 -2.68 13.92 -0.56
CA PHE A 21 -1.69 14.94 -0.87
C PHE A 21 -0.43 14.31 -1.44
N TRP A 22 0.45 15.16 -1.97
CA TRP A 22 1.73 14.76 -2.49
C TRP A 22 2.85 15.25 -1.59
N VAL A 23 3.78 14.37 -1.26
CA VAL A 23 5.08 14.75 -0.73
C VAL A 23 5.98 15.02 -1.94
N PRO A 24 6.50 16.24 -2.09
CA PRO A 24 7.36 16.56 -3.22
C PRO A 24 8.65 15.74 -3.16
N GLY A 25 9.12 15.33 -4.33
CA GLY A 25 10.42 14.67 -4.47
C GLY A 25 11.59 15.65 -4.56
N ASP A 26 12.77 15.11 -4.74
CA ASP A 26 14.00 15.87 -4.91
C ASP A 26 14.07 16.55 -6.28
N ARG A 27 14.64 17.74 -6.32
CA ARG A 27 14.97 18.40 -7.58
C ARG A 27 16.28 17.81 -8.13
N VAL A 28 16.23 17.24 -9.31
CA VAL A 28 17.37 16.64 -9.99
C VAL A 28 17.59 17.25 -11.37
N LEU A 29 18.86 17.29 -11.80
CA LEU A 29 19.25 17.79 -13.11
C LEU A 29 19.48 16.59 -14.05
N VAL A 30 18.74 16.53 -15.14
CA VAL A 30 18.91 15.55 -16.23
C VAL A 30 18.95 16.32 -17.53
N ASP A 31 19.96 16.09 -18.36
CA ASP A 31 20.15 16.76 -19.66
C ASP A 31 19.94 18.29 -19.60
N SER A 32 20.55 18.93 -18.60
CA SER A 32 20.48 20.39 -18.37
C SER A 32 19.07 20.92 -18.03
N LYS A 33 18.12 20.06 -17.70
CA LYS A 33 16.76 20.41 -17.25
C LYS A 33 16.52 19.91 -15.84
N ASN A 34 15.72 20.67 -15.09
CA ASN A 34 15.35 20.26 -13.74
C ASN A 34 14.06 19.44 -13.76
N TYR A 35 14.09 18.33 -13.04
CA TYR A 35 12.97 17.42 -12.84
C TYR A 35 12.73 17.17 -11.36
N GLN A 36 11.52 16.72 -11.02
CA GLN A 36 11.21 16.22 -9.70
C GLN A 36 11.36 14.68 -9.72
N ARG A 37 12.14 14.14 -8.78
CA ARG A 37 12.36 12.70 -8.63
C ARG A 37 11.85 12.23 -7.28
N GLY A 38 11.13 11.11 -7.28
CA GLY A 38 10.72 10.45 -6.05
C GLY A 38 9.55 11.12 -5.33
N ALA A 39 8.67 11.83 -6.03
CA ALA A 39 7.42 12.31 -5.45
C ALA A 39 6.59 11.13 -4.93
N MET A 40 5.96 11.32 -3.77
CA MET A 40 5.21 10.26 -3.09
C MET A 40 3.75 10.65 -2.90
N TYR A 41 2.85 9.80 -3.35
CA TYR A 41 1.43 9.94 -3.10
C TYR A 41 1.07 9.43 -1.72
N VAL A 42 0.23 10.18 -1.03
CA VAL A 42 -0.28 9.83 0.30
C VAL A 42 -1.79 10.00 0.32
N SER A 43 -2.52 8.93 0.59
CA SER A 43 -3.92 9.02 0.98
C SER A 43 -4.06 8.97 2.50
N TRP A 44 -5.08 9.63 3.02
CA TRP A 44 -5.35 9.59 4.45
C TRP A 44 -6.83 9.39 4.74
N GLU A 45 -7.11 8.76 5.86
CA GLU A 45 -8.44 8.60 6.42
C GLU A 45 -8.41 8.82 7.93
N ALA A 46 -9.44 9.45 8.47
CA ALA A 46 -9.59 9.69 9.88
C ALA A 46 -11.04 9.50 10.32
N PRO A 47 -11.31 9.03 11.54
CA PRO A 47 -12.65 8.97 12.08
C PRO A 47 -13.23 10.39 12.25
N ALA A 48 -14.52 10.50 12.49
CA ALA A 48 -15.17 11.78 12.79
C ALA A 48 -14.48 12.51 13.95
N GLU A 49 -14.05 11.76 14.96
CA GLU A 49 -13.24 12.24 16.08
C GLU A 49 -11.99 11.39 16.22
N VAL A 50 -10.81 12.04 16.14
CA VAL A 50 -9.52 11.39 16.36
C VAL A 50 -9.26 11.35 17.86
N THR A 51 -9.20 10.16 18.42
CA THR A 51 -9.02 9.95 19.87
C THR A 51 -7.61 9.51 20.24
N ARG A 52 -6.77 9.21 19.26
CA ARG A 52 -5.37 8.78 19.46
C ARG A 52 -4.40 9.92 19.19
N PRO A 53 -3.38 10.11 20.05
CA PRO A 53 -2.51 11.28 19.96
C PRO A 53 -1.55 11.26 18.76
N TYR A 54 -1.26 10.09 18.19
CA TYR A 54 -0.34 9.93 17.08
C TYR A 54 -1.03 9.28 15.88
N PRO A 55 -0.78 9.77 14.66
CA PRO A 55 -1.24 9.11 13.45
C PRO A 55 -0.45 7.82 13.19
N VAL A 56 -1.01 6.95 12.37
CA VAL A 56 -0.35 5.75 11.86
C VAL A 56 -0.01 5.97 10.39
N VAL A 57 1.22 5.65 10.00
CA VAL A 57 1.65 5.64 8.60
C VAL A 57 1.84 4.19 8.16
N LEU A 58 1.09 3.77 7.15
CA LEU A 58 1.15 2.44 6.55
C LEU A 58 1.99 2.50 5.28
N VAL A 59 3.11 1.79 5.30
CA VAL A 59 4.06 1.70 4.19
C VAL A 59 4.03 0.29 3.65
N HIS A 60 3.77 0.16 2.35
CA HIS A 60 3.70 -1.15 1.70
C HIS A 60 5.09 -1.79 1.46
N GLY A 61 5.10 -3.10 1.21
CA GLY A 61 6.29 -3.88 0.90
C GLY A 61 6.85 -3.66 -0.52
N GLY A 62 7.78 -4.51 -0.94
CA GLY A 62 8.29 -4.53 -2.32
C GLY A 62 7.26 -5.07 -3.31
N ALA A 63 7.27 -4.54 -4.54
CA ALA A 63 6.42 -4.98 -5.67
C ALA A 63 4.90 -4.88 -5.44
N VAL A 64 4.46 -4.14 -4.42
CA VAL A 64 3.05 -3.87 -4.09
C VAL A 64 2.82 -2.36 -3.92
N GLN A 65 1.66 -1.96 -3.47
CA GLN A 65 1.25 -0.57 -3.32
C GLN A 65 0.36 -0.39 -2.08
N GLY A 66 0.08 0.83 -1.70
CA GLY A 66 -0.68 1.14 -0.48
C GLY A 66 -2.07 0.51 -0.41
N THR A 67 -2.64 0.08 -1.53
CA THR A 67 -3.95 -0.59 -1.55
C THR A 67 -3.99 -1.89 -0.76
N GLU A 68 -2.85 -2.54 -0.48
CA GLU A 68 -2.79 -3.75 0.36
C GLU A 68 -3.27 -3.52 1.80
N TRP A 69 -3.29 -2.27 2.25
CA TRP A 69 -3.74 -1.89 3.59
C TRP A 69 -5.22 -1.57 3.68
N LEU A 70 -5.91 -1.35 2.54
CA LEU A 70 -7.25 -0.78 2.52
C LEU A 70 -8.32 -1.82 2.85
N ASP A 71 -8.49 -2.81 1.97
CA ASP A 71 -9.54 -3.81 2.07
C ASP A 71 -8.99 -5.20 1.85
N THR A 72 -9.71 -6.21 2.31
CA THR A 72 -9.43 -7.59 1.97
C THR A 72 -10.21 -7.98 0.70
N PRO A 73 -9.71 -8.95 -0.11
CA PRO A 73 -10.38 -9.35 -1.36
C PRO A 73 -11.81 -9.88 -1.19
N ASP A 74 -12.19 -10.27 0.02
CA ASP A 74 -13.52 -10.74 0.38
C ASP A 74 -14.43 -9.64 0.95
N GLY A 75 -14.00 -8.36 0.88
CA GLY A 75 -14.76 -7.20 1.30
C GLY A 75 -14.75 -6.89 2.80
N ARG A 76 -13.94 -7.60 3.59
CA ARG A 76 -13.76 -7.24 5.00
C ARG A 76 -12.83 -6.03 5.13
N PRO A 77 -12.96 -5.26 6.23
CA PRO A 77 -12.06 -4.14 6.51
C PRO A 77 -10.60 -4.57 6.56
N GLY A 78 -9.74 -3.86 5.85
CA GLY A 78 -8.29 -3.98 5.96
C GLY A 78 -7.72 -3.28 7.19
N TRP A 79 -6.40 -3.26 7.29
CA TRP A 79 -5.70 -2.65 8.43
C TRP A 79 -5.99 -1.16 8.58
N ALA A 80 -6.01 -0.41 7.48
CA ALA A 80 -6.28 1.02 7.51
C ALA A 80 -7.64 1.31 8.15
N GLN A 81 -8.69 0.63 7.71
CA GLN A 81 -10.04 0.82 8.27
C GLN A 81 -10.13 0.44 9.74
N ARG A 82 -9.48 -0.68 10.14
CA ARG A 82 -9.48 -1.11 11.55
C ARG A 82 -8.79 -0.10 12.47
N LEU A 83 -7.71 0.52 11.98
CA LEU A 83 -7.01 1.57 12.73
C LEU A 83 -7.85 2.85 12.83
N VAL A 84 -8.54 3.23 11.76
CA VAL A 84 -9.49 4.36 11.79
C VAL A 84 -10.62 4.10 12.78
N ASP A 85 -11.20 2.90 12.79
CA ASP A 85 -12.24 2.50 13.74
C ASP A 85 -11.72 2.49 15.20
N ALA A 86 -10.42 2.27 15.39
CA ALA A 86 -9.75 2.36 16.69
C ALA A 86 -9.39 3.80 17.11
N GLY A 87 -9.78 4.81 16.33
CA GLY A 87 -9.61 6.21 16.64
C GLY A 87 -8.35 6.89 16.14
N TYR A 88 -7.58 6.24 15.26
CA TYR A 88 -6.38 6.82 14.66
C TYR A 88 -6.67 7.61 13.37
N ALA A 89 -5.93 8.69 13.14
CA ALA A 89 -5.71 9.19 11.79
C ALA A 89 -4.69 8.27 11.11
N VAL A 90 -4.96 7.84 9.87
CA VAL A 90 -4.15 6.87 9.14
C VAL A 90 -3.70 7.48 7.81
N PHE A 91 -2.42 7.37 7.53
CA PHE A 91 -1.82 7.71 6.24
C PHE A 91 -1.40 6.44 5.53
N VAL A 92 -1.80 6.29 4.28
CA VAL A 92 -1.39 5.17 3.42
C VAL A 92 -0.55 5.75 2.30
N VAL A 93 0.70 5.36 2.24
CA VAL A 93 1.65 5.88 1.26
C VAL A 93 1.85 4.89 0.12
N ASP A 94 2.01 5.42 -1.08
CA ASP A 94 2.63 4.71 -2.18
C ASP A 94 4.07 5.20 -2.28
N ARG A 95 5.03 4.32 -2.03
CA ARG A 95 6.45 4.69 -2.09
C ARG A 95 6.80 5.27 -3.46
N PRO A 96 7.81 6.16 -3.56
CA PRO A 96 8.24 6.68 -4.85
C PRO A 96 8.37 5.58 -5.90
N THR A 97 7.91 5.87 -7.11
CA THR A 97 7.92 4.98 -8.27
C THR A 97 6.98 3.76 -8.21
N GLN A 98 6.13 3.67 -7.19
CA GLN A 98 5.22 2.54 -6.99
C GLN A 98 3.77 3.00 -6.82
N GLY A 99 2.83 2.16 -7.19
CA GLY A 99 1.40 2.43 -7.06
C GLY A 99 0.97 3.72 -7.78
N ARG A 100 0.40 4.65 -7.02
CA ARG A 100 -0.04 5.98 -7.53
C ARG A 100 1.09 7.00 -7.62
N SER A 101 2.26 6.70 -7.05
CA SER A 101 3.45 7.55 -7.19
C SER A 101 4.08 7.34 -8.56
N PRO A 102 4.22 8.42 -9.38
CA PRO A 102 4.62 8.25 -10.77
C PRO A 102 6.05 7.72 -10.88
N LEU A 103 6.25 6.91 -11.90
CA LEU A 103 7.56 6.45 -12.33
C LEU A 103 7.93 7.13 -13.65
N HIS A 104 9.08 7.75 -13.68
CA HIS A 104 9.68 8.33 -14.88
C HIS A 104 11.08 7.72 -15.09
N PRO A 105 11.21 6.66 -15.91
CA PRO A 105 12.47 5.93 -16.08
C PRO A 105 13.66 6.81 -16.44
N ASP A 106 13.43 7.87 -17.20
CA ASP A 106 14.47 8.85 -17.62
C ASP A 106 15.00 9.67 -16.42
N VAL A 107 14.25 9.74 -15.31
CA VAL A 107 14.57 10.53 -14.12
C VAL A 107 14.87 9.65 -12.93
N ASP A 108 14.05 8.60 -12.73
CA ASP A 108 14.12 7.71 -11.58
C ASP A 108 15.10 6.54 -11.80
N GLY A 109 15.44 6.26 -13.06
CA GLY A 109 16.24 5.10 -13.47
C GLY A 109 15.37 3.86 -13.76
N PRO A 110 16.00 2.76 -14.16
CA PRO A 110 15.29 1.55 -14.51
C PRO A 110 14.60 0.92 -13.29
N ILE A 111 13.44 0.32 -13.53
CA ILE A 111 12.78 -0.52 -12.52
C ILE A 111 13.62 -1.76 -12.30
N GLY A 112 13.86 -2.11 -11.04
CA GLY A 112 14.45 -3.40 -10.70
C GLY A 112 13.56 -4.56 -11.15
N PRO A 113 14.13 -5.76 -11.34
CA PRO A 113 13.35 -6.94 -11.72
C PRO A 113 12.28 -7.25 -10.67
N ALA A 114 11.13 -7.71 -11.15
CA ALA A 114 10.11 -8.27 -10.27
C ALA A 114 10.65 -9.56 -9.63
N PHE A 115 10.20 -9.87 -8.42
CA PHE A 115 10.46 -11.18 -7.83
C PHE A 115 9.76 -12.26 -8.68
N SER A 116 10.53 -13.27 -9.09
CA SER A 116 9.94 -14.49 -9.64
C SER A 116 9.23 -15.29 -8.53
N TYR A 117 8.37 -16.21 -8.91
CA TYR A 117 7.74 -17.13 -7.95
C TYR A 117 8.78 -17.93 -7.15
N GLU A 118 9.85 -18.36 -7.82
CA GLU A 118 10.92 -19.13 -7.23
C GLU A 118 11.74 -18.31 -6.23
N GLU A 119 12.05 -17.06 -6.57
CA GLU A 119 12.74 -16.14 -5.67
C GLU A 119 11.90 -15.79 -4.45
N ALA A 120 10.61 -15.46 -4.65
CA ALA A 120 9.69 -15.20 -3.56
C ALA A 120 9.58 -16.42 -2.63
N ARG A 121 9.49 -17.61 -3.21
CA ARG A 121 9.45 -18.86 -2.46
C ARG A 121 10.72 -19.11 -1.66
N ALA A 122 11.89 -18.86 -2.24
CA ALA A 122 13.17 -19.03 -1.54
C ALA A 122 13.31 -18.05 -0.35
N VAL A 123 12.82 -16.82 -0.50
CA VAL A 123 12.88 -15.80 0.55
C VAL A 123 11.88 -16.05 1.68
N PHE A 124 10.63 -16.35 1.33
CA PHE A 124 9.55 -16.45 2.31
C PHE A 124 9.32 -17.86 2.83
N PHE A 125 9.84 -18.87 2.14
CA PHE A 125 9.71 -20.29 2.47
C PHE A 125 11.02 -21.03 2.28
N PRO A 126 12.03 -20.81 3.13
CA PRO A 126 13.16 -21.71 3.17
C PRO A 126 12.67 -23.13 3.45
N ASP A 127 13.21 -24.12 2.76
CA ASP A 127 12.75 -25.52 2.77
C ASP A 127 12.55 -26.11 4.17
N ALA A 128 13.34 -25.66 5.15
CA ALA A 128 13.19 -26.05 6.55
C ALA A 128 11.91 -25.52 7.24
N ALA A 129 11.26 -24.50 6.68
CA ALA A 129 10.03 -23.92 7.23
C ALA A 129 8.76 -24.47 6.54
N ARG A 130 8.90 -25.16 5.42
CA ARG A 130 7.81 -25.65 4.57
C ARG A 130 6.79 -26.54 5.31
N GLU A 131 7.26 -27.37 6.20
CA GLU A 131 6.41 -28.29 6.95
C GLU A 131 5.62 -27.62 8.08
N ARG A 132 5.90 -26.34 8.36
CA ARG A 132 5.37 -25.65 9.53
C ARG A 132 4.40 -24.49 9.21
N HIS A 133 4.34 -24.04 7.95
CA HIS A 133 3.54 -22.88 7.61
C HIS A 133 2.22 -23.28 6.92
N THR A 134 1.17 -23.36 7.72
CA THR A 134 -0.17 -23.81 7.27
C THR A 134 -0.97 -22.75 6.50
N GLN A 135 -0.44 -21.52 6.37
CA GLN A 135 -1.14 -20.37 5.76
C GLN A 135 -0.74 -20.13 4.30
N TRP A 136 0.25 -20.84 3.81
CA TRP A 136 0.67 -20.69 2.43
C TRP A 136 -0.20 -21.52 1.49
N PRO A 137 -0.70 -20.92 0.39
CA PRO A 137 -1.37 -21.70 -0.63
C PRO A 137 -0.35 -22.66 -1.25
N VAL A 138 -0.48 -23.93 -0.89
CA VAL A 138 0.27 -25.03 -1.51
C VAL A 138 -0.45 -25.43 -2.78
N ASP A 139 0.23 -25.20 -3.92
CA ASP A 139 0.10 -26.02 -5.12
C ASP A 139 1.37 -26.01 -5.92
#